data_86a35638ba9fad5da00ae48bcb0144b6
#
_entry.id   86a35638ba9fad5da00ae48bcb0144b6
#
_cell.length_a   1.000
_cell.length_b   1.000
_cell.length_c   1.000
_cell.angle_alpha   90.00
_cell.angle_beta   90.00
_cell.angle_gamma   90.00
#
_symmetry.space_group_name_H-M   'P 1'
#
loop_
_entity.id
_entity.type
_entity.pdbx_description
1 polymer ?
#
loop_
_entity_poly.entity_id
_entity_poly.type
_entity_poly.pdbx_seq_one_letter_code
_entity_poly.pdbx_strand_id
1 'polypeptide(L)'
;MPTINQLVRQGRRSVPKKSKNAALQHNSQKRGVCTRVFTTSPKKPNSALRKVARVRLVNGIEVTAYIPGEGHNLQEHSIVLVRGGRVRDLPGVRYHVIRGAYDAAPVQNRMQARSKYGAKRPKPNKPDNVLILSPCAVLSAAR
;
A
#
# COMPACT_ATOMS: atom_id res chain seq x y z
N MET A 1 -3.26 -10.11 45.57
CA MET A 1 -1.83 -10.04 45.15
C MET A 1 -1.14 -11.33 45.58
N PRO A 2 -0.30 -11.96 44.75
CA PRO A 2 0.42 -13.16 45.15
C PRO A 2 1.46 -12.82 46.24
N THR A 3 1.67 -13.74 47.17
CA THR A 3 2.72 -13.62 48.18
C THR A 3 4.12 -13.86 47.58
N ILE A 4 5.15 -13.43 48.26
CA ILE A 4 6.56 -13.61 47.81
C ILE A 4 6.84 -15.10 47.57
N ASN A 5 6.42 -15.98 48.47
CA ASN A 5 6.62 -17.41 48.33
C ASN A 5 5.90 -18.01 47.12
N GLN A 6 4.68 -17.51 46.77
CA GLN A 6 3.99 -17.93 45.57
C GLN A 6 4.73 -17.48 44.30
N LEU A 7 5.32 -16.25 44.29
CA LEU A 7 6.13 -15.77 43.16
C LEU A 7 7.43 -16.54 42.97
N VAL A 8 8.08 -16.96 44.06
CA VAL A 8 9.29 -17.80 44.00
C VAL A 8 8.97 -19.17 43.40
N ARG A 9 7.86 -19.79 43.78
CA ARG A 9 7.45 -21.12 43.28
C ARG A 9 6.93 -21.12 41.85
N GLN A 10 6.14 -20.14 41.47
CA GLN A 10 5.43 -20.12 40.19
C GLN A 10 6.02 -19.15 39.17
N GLY A 11 6.86 -18.20 39.61
CA GLY A 11 7.39 -17.15 38.74
C GLY A 11 6.29 -16.25 38.19
N ARG A 12 6.71 -15.20 37.47
CA ARG A 12 5.79 -14.32 36.74
C ARG A 12 5.66 -14.81 35.30
N ARG A 13 4.44 -15.05 34.85
CA ARG A 13 4.14 -15.37 33.46
C ARG A 13 3.77 -14.09 32.72
N SER A 14 4.43 -13.82 31.60
CA SER A 14 4.03 -12.73 30.72
C SER A 14 2.71 -13.06 30.03
N VAL A 15 1.79 -12.10 30.01
CA VAL A 15 0.50 -12.27 29.30
C VAL A 15 0.79 -12.25 27.79
N PRO A 16 0.35 -13.28 27.03
CA PRO A 16 0.56 -13.30 25.58
C PRO A 16 -0.20 -12.13 24.92
N LYS A 17 0.53 -11.31 24.18
CA LYS A 17 -0.05 -10.18 23.43
C LYS A 17 -0.78 -10.70 22.19
N LYS A 18 -2.07 -10.44 22.08
CA LYS A 18 -2.84 -10.74 20.86
C LYS A 18 -2.41 -9.82 19.73
N SER A 19 -2.22 -10.39 18.53
CA SER A 19 -1.92 -9.62 17.34
C SER A 19 -3.08 -8.67 16.98
N LYS A 20 -2.77 -7.42 16.63
CA LYS A 20 -3.77 -6.45 16.17
C LYS A 20 -4.25 -6.74 14.75
N ASN A 21 -3.50 -7.53 13.98
CA ASN A 21 -3.73 -7.85 12.58
C ASN A 21 -4.01 -9.36 12.40
N ALA A 22 -5.05 -9.85 13.05
CA ALA A 22 -5.37 -11.28 13.09
C ALA A 22 -5.55 -11.92 11.70
N ALA A 23 -6.09 -11.17 10.73
CA ALA A 23 -6.33 -11.68 9.38
C ALA A 23 -5.05 -11.98 8.60
N LEU A 24 -3.90 -11.42 8.98
CA LEU A 24 -2.63 -11.70 8.31
C LEU A 24 -1.94 -12.98 8.81
N GLN A 25 -2.38 -13.57 9.94
CA GLN A 25 -1.84 -14.83 10.47
C GLN A 25 -0.31 -14.84 10.55
N HIS A 26 0.27 -13.85 11.24
CA HIS A 26 1.72 -13.64 11.44
C HIS A 26 2.53 -13.30 10.16
N ASN A 27 1.91 -13.24 8.99
CA ASN A 27 2.58 -12.74 7.79
C ASN A 27 2.61 -11.20 7.78
N SER A 28 3.65 -10.62 7.21
CA SER A 28 3.76 -9.17 7.07
C SER A 28 2.72 -8.60 6.09
N GLN A 29 2.39 -9.37 5.06
CA GLN A 29 1.45 -8.99 4.00
C GLN A 29 0.70 -10.23 3.49
N LYS A 30 -0.50 -10.01 2.94
CA LYS A 30 -1.25 -11.07 2.23
C LYS A 30 -1.90 -10.51 0.97
N ARG A 31 -1.94 -11.34 -0.06
CA ARG A 31 -2.67 -11.06 -1.30
C ARG A 31 -4.16 -11.25 -1.07
N GLY A 32 -4.96 -10.45 -1.76
CA GLY A 32 -6.40 -10.58 -1.75
C GLY A 32 -7.02 -10.01 -3.02
N VAL A 33 -8.31 -10.20 -3.17
CA VAL A 33 -9.13 -9.67 -4.27
C VAL A 33 -10.12 -8.67 -3.71
N CYS A 34 -10.26 -7.51 -4.36
CA CYS A 34 -11.24 -6.51 -3.99
C CYS A 34 -12.64 -7.02 -4.31
N THR A 35 -13.53 -7.09 -3.31
CA THR A 35 -14.94 -7.41 -3.48
C THR A 35 -15.77 -6.15 -3.69
N ARG A 36 -15.38 -5.04 -3.08
CA ARG A 36 -16.05 -3.74 -3.21
C ARG A 36 -15.09 -2.60 -2.93
N VAL A 37 -15.19 -1.53 -3.70
CA VAL A 37 -14.44 -0.29 -3.47
C VAL A 37 -15.44 0.84 -3.20
N PHE A 38 -15.26 1.57 -2.11
CA PHE A 38 -16.19 2.61 -1.69
C PHE A 38 -15.49 3.71 -0.88
N THR A 39 -16.22 4.76 -0.58
CA THR A 39 -15.74 5.85 0.27
C THR A 39 -16.46 5.84 1.60
N THR A 40 -15.75 6.21 2.67
CA THR A 40 -16.31 6.34 4.02
C THR A 40 -15.93 7.70 4.60
N SER A 41 -16.84 8.26 5.38
CA SER A 41 -16.55 9.46 6.18
C SER A 41 -15.74 9.08 7.42
N PRO A 42 -14.79 9.91 7.84
CA PRO A 42 -14.06 9.70 9.07
C PRO A 42 -14.95 10.02 10.29
N LYS A 43 -14.49 9.60 11.46
CA LYS A 43 -15.14 9.98 12.71
C LYS A 43 -14.84 11.46 13.04
N LYS A 44 -15.74 12.07 13.85
CA LYS A 44 -15.53 13.43 14.38
C LYS A 44 -14.16 13.55 15.09
N PRO A 45 -13.43 14.67 14.96
CA PRO A 45 -13.81 15.98 14.37
C PRO A 45 -13.49 16.10 12.88
N ASN A 46 -12.99 15.06 12.21
CA ASN A 46 -12.55 15.15 10.81
C ASN A 46 -13.71 14.96 9.83
N SER A 47 -13.58 15.58 8.65
CA SER A 47 -14.51 15.42 7.53
C SER A 47 -13.73 15.23 6.24
N ALA A 48 -14.02 14.16 5.51
CA ALA A 48 -13.45 13.86 4.19
C ALA A 48 -14.15 12.63 3.59
N LEU A 49 -13.87 12.32 2.34
CA LEU A 49 -14.24 11.07 1.70
C LEU A 49 -13.01 10.15 1.61
N ARG A 50 -12.84 9.28 2.60
CA ARG A 50 -11.72 8.34 2.65
C ARG A 50 -12.01 7.12 1.78
N LYS A 51 -11.07 6.77 0.93
CA LYS A 51 -11.20 5.63 0.00
C LYS A 51 -10.79 4.35 0.68
N VAL A 52 -11.67 3.37 0.66
CA VAL A 52 -11.48 2.06 1.28
C VAL A 52 -11.92 0.96 0.33
N ALA A 53 -11.31 -0.20 0.45
CA ALA A 53 -11.69 -1.39 -0.28
C ALA A 53 -12.02 -2.51 0.70
N ARG A 54 -13.06 -3.27 0.43
CA ARG A 54 -13.29 -4.56 1.06
C ARG A 54 -12.54 -5.60 0.26
N VAL A 55 -11.65 -6.33 0.91
CA VAL A 55 -10.74 -7.27 0.27
C VAL A 55 -10.92 -8.64 0.89
N ARG A 56 -11.13 -9.64 0.06
CA ARG A 56 -11.11 -11.05 0.43
C ARG A 56 -9.69 -11.56 0.28
N LEU A 57 -9.06 -11.90 1.40
CA LEU A 57 -7.71 -12.46 1.43
C LEU A 57 -7.69 -13.91 0.96
N VAL A 58 -6.50 -14.42 0.58
CA VAL A 58 -6.31 -15.82 0.17
C VAL A 58 -6.76 -16.83 1.23
N ASN A 59 -6.72 -16.45 2.52
CA ASN A 59 -7.22 -17.30 3.62
C ASN A 59 -8.74 -17.25 3.81
N GLY A 60 -9.50 -16.64 2.89
CA GLY A 60 -10.95 -16.53 2.94
C GLY A 60 -11.49 -15.43 3.85
N ILE A 61 -10.66 -14.77 4.63
CA ILE A 61 -11.09 -13.70 5.54
C ILE A 61 -11.31 -12.40 4.76
N GLU A 62 -12.44 -11.75 4.96
CA GLU A 62 -12.71 -10.43 4.40
C GLU A 62 -12.29 -9.34 5.37
N VAL A 63 -11.56 -8.35 4.85
CA VAL A 63 -11.07 -7.21 5.61
C VAL A 63 -11.34 -5.91 4.89
N THR A 64 -11.57 -4.84 5.65
CA THR A 64 -11.63 -3.49 5.10
C THR A 64 -10.24 -2.87 5.17
N ALA A 65 -9.70 -2.50 4.01
CA ALA A 65 -8.37 -1.93 3.86
C ALA A 65 -8.46 -0.50 3.33
N TYR A 66 -7.65 0.39 3.88
CA TYR A 66 -7.54 1.77 3.42
C TYR A 66 -6.65 1.86 2.19
N ILE A 67 -7.04 2.66 1.21
CA ILE A 67 -6.28 2.95 0.01
C ILE A 67 -5.52 4.25 0.23
N PRO A 68 -4.19 4.23 0.46
CA PRO A 68 -3.41 5.44 0.70
C PRO A 68 -3.11 6.19 -0.60
N GLY A 69 -2.88 7.50 -0.49
CA GLY A 69 -2.49 8.36 -1.59
C GLY A 69 -3.66 9.03 -2.29
N GLU A 70 -3.34 9.83 -3.29
CA GLU A 70 -4.29 10.55 -4.12
C GLU A 70 -4.64 9.72 -5.35
N GLY A 71 -5.93 9.55 -5.59
CA GLY A 71 -6.45 8.77 -6.70
C GLY A 71 -6.14 7.28 -6.60
N HIS A 72 -6.88 6.46 -7.27
CA HIS A 72 -6.64 5.03 -7.39
C HIS A 72 -7.33 4.49 -8.65
N ASN A 73 -6.87 3.33 -9.11
CA ASN A 73 -7.44 2.60 -10.26
C ASN A 73 -8.10 1.29 -9.84
N LEU A 74 -8.30 1.07 -8.54
CA LEU A 74 -8.87 -0.18 -8.04
C LEU A 74 -10.36 -0.27 -8.32
N GLN A 75 -10.77 -1.42 -8.79
CA GLN A 75 -12.15 -1.81 -9.08
C GLN A 75 -12.48 -3.13 -8.40
N GLU A 76 -13.71 -3.61 -8.54
CA GLU A 76 -14.07 -4.96 -8.14
C GLU A 76 -13.21 -5.98 -8.91
N HIS A 77 -12.85 -7.07 -8.23
CA HIS A 77 -11.97 -8.13 -8.71
C HIS A 77 -10.50 -7.76 -8.92
N SER A 78 -10.08 -6.53 -8.61
CA SER A 78 -8.65 -6.17 -8.62
C SER A 78 -7.87 -6.95 -7.57
N ILE A 79 -6.71 -7.47 -7.97
CA ILE A 79 -5.79 -8.17 -7.06
C ILE A 79 -4.94 -7.13 -6.33
N VAL A 80 -4.90 -7.21 -5.02
CA VAL A 80 -4.17 -6.26 -4.17
C VAL A 80 -3.33 -6.97 -3.12
N LEU A 81 -2.28 -6.29 -2.68
CA LEU A 81 -1.47 -6.70 -1.54
C LEU A 81 -1.87 -5.87 -0.32
N VAL A 82 -2.21 -6.54 0.77
CA VAL A 82 -2.69 -5.92 2.01
C VAL A 82 -1.66 -6.09 3.11
N ARG A 83 -1.36 -5.02 3.83
CA ARG A 83 -0.52 -5.00 5.02
C ARG A 83 -1.31 -4.58 6.26
N GLY A 84 -0.78 -4.88 7.43
CA GLY A 84 -1.31 -4.38 8.68
C GLY A 84 -1.04 -2.88 8.86
N GLY A 85 -1.87 -2.24 9.65
CA GLY A 85 -1.77 -0.85 10.02
C GLY A 85 -3.17 -0.26 10.23
N ARG A 86 -3.43 0.26 11.44
CA ARG A 86 -4.71 0.88 11.76
C ARG A 86 -4.77 2.31 11.23
N VAL A 87 -5.92 2.68 10.69
CA VAL A 87 -6.26 4.07 10.37
C VAL A 87 -7.00 4.67 11.58
N ARG A 88 -6.43 5.71 12.19
CA ARG A 88 -7.02 6.33 13.38
C ARG A 88 -8.36 7.01 13.10
N ASP A 89 -8.52 7.60 11.92
CA ASP A 89 -9.72 8.34 11.51
C ASP A 89 -10.92 7.44 11.19
N LEU A 90 -10.66 6.19 10.79
CA LEU A 90 -11.70 5.30 10.31
C LEU A 90 -11.98 4.19 11.33
N PRO A 91 -13.22 4.03 11.77
CA PRO A 91 -13.57 2.94 12.67
C PRO A 91 -13.48 1.59 11.95
N GLY A 92 -12.86 0.61 12.62
CA GLY A 92 -12.79 -0.77 12.11
C GLY A 92 -11.78 -1.03 10.98
N VAL A 93 -11.08 -0.02 10.47
CA VAL A 93 -10.06 -0.18 9.42
C VAL A 93 -8.69 -0.41 10.06
N ARG A 94 -8.18 -1.65 9.94
CA ARG A 94 -6.90 -2.10 10.53
C ARG A 94 -5.85 -2.48 9.50
N TYR A 95 -6.15 -2.30 8.22
CA TYR A 95 -5.32 -2.76 7.11
C TYR A 95 -5.15 -1.66 6.08
N HIS A 96 -4.05 -1.71 5.34
CA HIS A 96 -3.75 -0.81 4.23
C HIS A 96 -3.48 -1.61 2.97
N VAL A 97 -3.89 -1.07 1.83
CA VAL A 97 -3.46 -1.55 0.52
C VAL A 97 -2.07 -1.01 0.20
N ILE A 98 -1.20 -1.84 -0.33
CA ILE A 98 0.14 -1.43 -0.80
C ILE A 98 0.01 -0.94 -2.23
N ARG A 99 0.42 0.31 -2.46
CA ARG A 99 0.44 0.93 -3.78
C ARG A 99 1.65 0.46 -4.59
N GLY A 100 1.48 0.36 -5.90
CA GLY A 100 2.57 -0.08 -6.79
C GLY A 100 2.81 -1.59 -6.82
N ALA A 101 1.92 -2.39 -6.22
CA ALA A 101 1.97 -3.85 -6.23
C ALA A 101 0.68 -4.41 -6.85
N TYR A 102 0.81 -5.45 -7.67
CA TYR A 102 -0.29 -6.05 -8.43
C TYR A 102 -1.09 -4.98 -9.19
N ASP A 103 -2.41 -4.96 -9.05
CA ASP A 103 -3.29 -4.04 -9.78
C ASP A 103 -3.37 -2.63 -9.17
N ALA A 104 -2.77 -2.41 -7.99
CA ALA A 104 -2.75 -1.10 -7.35
C ALA A 104 -1.67 -0.20 -7.99
N ALA A 105 -2.09 0.71 -8.88
CA ALA A 105 -1.17 1.65 -9.51
C ALA A 105 -0.44 2.54 -8.48
N PRO A 106 0.82 2.91 -8.75
CA PRO A 106 1.54 3.87 -7.92
C PRO A 106 0.88 5.26 -7.99
N VAL A 107 1.14 6.10 -7.00
CA VAL A 107 0.69 7.51 -7.03
C VAL A 107 1.53 8.27 -8.04
N GLN A 108 0.87 8.96 -8.97
CA GLN A 108 1.54 9.74 -10.00
C GLN A 108 2.16 11.02 -9.42
N ASN A 109 3.26 11.48 -10.02
CA ASN A 109 3.94 12.74 -9.69
C ASN A 109 4.37 12.88 -8.22
N ARG A 110 4.48 11.79 -7.50
CA ARG A 110 4.88 11.79 -6.09
C ARG A 110 6.40 11.85 -5.95
N MET A 111 6.92 12.92 -5.32
CA MET A 111 8.36 13.11 -5.11
C MET A 111 8.83 12.73 -3.70
N GLN A 112 8.02 13.02 -2.69
CA GLN A 112 8.35 12.71 -1.29
C GLN A 112 7.75 11.39 -0.83
N ALA A 113 8.47 10.66 0.02
CA ALA A 113 8.04 9.37 0.57
C ALA A 113 7.58 8.37 -0.49
N ARG A 114 8.26 8.32 -1.63
CA ARG A 114 7.88 7.53 -2.80
C ARG A 114 7.64 6.06 -2.51
N SER A 115 8.45 5.45 -1.66
CA SER A 115 8.33 4.03 -1.29
C SER A 115 7.00 3.69 -0.63
N LYS A 116 6.40 4.62 0.12
CA LYS A 116 5.09 4.42 0.75
C LYS A 116 3.93 4.42 -0.23
N TYR A 117 4.12 5.02 -1.41
CA TYR A 117 3.09 5.20 -2.43
C TYR A 117 3.43 4.50 -3.75
N GLY A 118 4.46 3.66 -3.76
CA GLY A 118 4.87 2.88 -4.92
C GLY A 118 5.44 3.70 -6.09
N ALA A 119 5.76 4.98 -5.89
CA ALA A 119 6.27 5.85 -6.95
C ALA A 119 7.75 5.56 -7.23
N LYS A 120 8.06 5.30 -8.49
CA LYS A 120 9.44 5.09 -8.97
C LYS A 120 10.21 6.41 -9.02
N ARG A 121 11.54 6.34 -8.93
CA ARG A 121 12.39 7.50 -9.14
C ARG A 121 12.24 7.97 -10.59
N PRO A 122 12.01 9.28 -10.83
CA PRO A 122 12.01 9.80 -12.18
C PRO A 122 13.37 9.51 -12.85
N LYS A 123 13.34 8.93 -14.02
CA LYS A 123 14.57 8.74 -14.80
C LYS A 123 15.01 10.12 -15.28
N PRO A 124 16.30 10.48 -15.19
CA PRO A 124 16.79 11.64 -15.90
C PRO A 124 16.49 11.40 -17.40
N ASN A 125 15.89 12.39 -18.05
CA ASN A 125 15.69 12.31 -19.50
C ASN A 125 17.06 12.01 -20.12
N LYS A 126 17.22 10.81 -20.68
CA LYS A 126 18.25 10.62 -21.69
C LYS A 126 17.82 11.57 -22.81
N PRO A 127 18.67 12.52 -23.24
CA PRO A 127 18.39 13.22 -24.48
C PRO A 127 18.20 12.13 -25.52
N ASP A 128 17.01 12.08 -26.10
CA ASP A 128 16.73 11.19 -27.21
C ASP A 128 17.86 11.43 -28.18
N ASN A 129 18.52 10.34 -28.59
CA ASN A 129 19.55 10.35 -29.59
C ASN A 129 18.91 10.97 -30.84
N VAL A 130 18.94 12.29 -30.94
CA VAL A 130 18.75 12.98 -32.20
C VAL A 130 19.90 12.46 -33.06
N LEU A 131 19.55 11.56 -33.95
CA LEU A 131 20.42 11.19 -35.05
C LEU A 131 20.88 12.52 -35.69
N ILE A 132 22.07 12.92 -35.30
CA ILE A 132 22.81 13.96 -36.05
C ILE A 132 23.11 13.28 -37.38
N LEU A 133 22.18 13.43 -38.32
CA LEU A 133 22.48 13.29 -39.72
C LEU A 133 23.57 14.32 -40.02
N SER A 134 24.79 13.84 -40.03
CA SER A 134 25.94 14.63 -40.49
C SER A 134 25.64 15.21 -41.88
N PRO A 135 25.76 16.53 -42.06
CA PRO A 135 25.61 17.14 -43.39
C PRO A 135 26.91 16.97 -44.17
N CYS A 136 27.16 15.76 -44.61
CA CYS A 136 28.30 15.48 -45.51
C CYS A 136 27.85 14.56 -46.64
N ALA A 137 26.99 15.05 -47.51
CA ALA A 137 26.79 14.46 -48.83
C ALA A 137 25.96 15.39 -49.75
N VAL A 138 26.41 16.63 -49.91
CA VAL A 138 25.98 17.43 -51.08
C VAL A 138 27.19 18.20 -51.56
N LEU A 139 28.03 17.54 -52.29
CA LEU A 139 28.98 18.19 -53.21
C LEU A 139 29.62 17.11 -54.11
N SER A 140 28.91 16.68 -55.13
CA SER A 140 29.55 16.11 -56.35
C SER A 140 28.46 15.75 -57.36
N ALA A 141 27.94 16.73 -58.07
CA ALA A 141 27.37 16.53 -59.37
C ALA A 141 27.21 17.88 -60.08
N ALA A 142 28.34 18.45 -60.50
CA ALA A 142 28.39 19.47 -61.56
C ALA A 142 29.55 19.13 -62.48
N ARG A 143 29.22 18.39 -63.53
CA ARG A 143 29.82 18.46 -64.88
C ARG A 143 29.07 17.54 -65.81
#